data_9c9ff1f2b4f1197f5677ac9da271f857
#
_entry.id   9c9ff1f2b4f1197f5677ac9da271f857
#
_cell.length_a   1.000
_cell.length_b   1.000
_cell.length_c   1.000
_cell.angle_alpha   90.00
_cell.angle_beta   90.00
_cell.angle_gamma   90.00
#
_symmetry.space_group_name_H-M   'P 1'
#
loop_
_entity.id
_entity.type
_entity.pdbx_description
1 polymer ?
#
loop_
_entity_poly.entity_id
_entity_poly.type
_entity_poly.pdbx_seq_one_letter_code
_entity_poly.pdbx_strand_id
1 'polypeptide(L)'
;MRKFIIAIVFALFATSGLAAQGLTVSGLLDSSVSLRAGEGDFFFGIEEYANIRFQSKIRDRATVYGAVNLIAAAGDYAANAALAAVGGSSVSPSAYVGGENYIAAIELERLYFRLHFETSDFDGGLMRLPFGYGQVWGSSDFLNPKNPLKPDARPRAVLGAGFSWYPNDPLKLLGFGAAPRNPFAHNSEGWLMGISGDRHWDKASVQALYSFETPKEGSDSGIHRAGLSVKADMEAGFVVDMLYTYNSEAETGIDGLSFSIGADYSFLDGKLIVLSEYLYNGKTSSTALGYGGYFSDRHYMYTGFTWLFSDFTNINAAFVFSFDDFSFTPVVTFSHDLFQGAALTISAQIPFDNDMFSGDGGLYFISTAKLRLRF
;
A
#
# COMPACT_ATOMS: atom_id res chain seq x y z
N MET A 1 -11.05 27.11 -0.42
CA MET A 1 -10.74 25.88 0.34
C MET A 1 -9.28 25.44 0.26
N ARG A 2 -8.65 25.31 -0.93
CA ARG A 2 -7.24 24.87 -1.09
C ARG A 2 -6.22 25.72 -0.30
N LYS A 3 -6.35 27.04 -0.30
CA LYS A 3 -5.47 27.96 0.45
C LYS A 3 -5.61 27.83 1.98
N PHE A 4 -6.78 27.40 2.45
CA PHE A 4 -7.07 27.21 3.89
C PHE A 4 -6.41 25.95 4.45
N ILE A 5 -6.37 24.86 3.70
CA ILE A 5 -5.73 23.59 4.10
C ILE A 5 -4.21 23.77 4.22
N ILE A 6 -3.58 24.46 3.27
CA ILE A 6 -2.14 24.77 3.31
C ILE A 6 -1.82 25.66 4.52
N ALA A 7 -2.67 26.64 4.81
CA ALA A 7 -2.51 27.52 5.97
C ALA A 7 -2.69 26.78 7.31
N ILE A 8 -3.63 25.83 7.39
CA ILE A 8 -3.83 24.98 8.59
C ILE A 8 -2.63 24.05 8.80
N VAL A 9 -2.13 23.44 7.74
CA VAL A 9 -0.93 22.59 7.80
C VAL A 9 0.28 23.41 8.28
N PHE A 10 0.52 24.60 7.70
CA PHE A 10 1.59 25.49 8.16
C PHE A 10 1.39 26.03 9.59
N ALA A 11 0.15 26.33 9.99
CA ALA A 11 -0.16 26.78 11.34
C ALA A 11 0.04 25.68 12.39
N LEU A 12 -0.33 24.44 12.07
CA LEU A 12 -0.05 23.28 12.92
C LEU A 12 1.45 23.03 13.06
N PHE A 13 2.23 23.27 12.00
CA PHE A 13 3.70 23.21 12.06
C PHE A 13 4.31 24.32 12.89
N ALA A 14 3.82 25.53 12.75
CA ALA A 14 4.35 26.69 13.49
C ALA A 14 4.03 26.59 15.00
N THR A 15 2.89 26.01 15.38
CA THR A 15 2.50 25.85 16.78
C THR A 15 3.13 24.64 17.45
N SER A 16 3.43 23.55 16.71
CA SER A 16 4.11 22.39 17.28
C SER A 16 5.59 22.64 17.58
N GLY A 17 6.23 23.58 16.88
CA GLY A 17 7.64 23.96 17.13
C GLY A 17 7.87 24.67 18.49
N LEU A 18 6.84 25.20 19.13
CA LEU A 18 6.96 25.95 20.39
C LEU A 18 6.80 25.08 21.67
N ALA A 19 6.30 23.84 21.56
CA ALA A 19 6.05 22.98 22.72
C ALA A 19 6.67 21.57 22.62
N ALA A 20 7.29 21.20 21.52
CA ALA A 20 7.76 19.85 21.26
C ALA A 20 9.21 19.65 21.69
N GLN A 21 9.40 18.92 22.77
CA GLN A 21 10.69 18.31 23.05
C GLN A 21 10.88 17.12 22.08
N GLY A 22 11.75 17.26 21.06
CA GLY A 22 12.15 16.17 20.19
C GLY A 22 11.33 16.04 18.88
N LEU A 23 11.33 17.07 18.03
CA LEU A 23 10.93 16.93 16.64
C LEU A 23 11.99 16.12 15.87
N THR A 24 11.60 14.98 15.36
CA THR A 24 12.41 14.20 14.43
C THR A 24 11.91 14.41 13.01
N VAL A 25 12.80 14.80 12.13
CA VAL A 25 12.55 14.89 10.69
C VAL A 25 13.37 13.82 9.99
N SER A 26 12.74 13.08 9.11
CA SER A 26 13.39 12.06 8.28
C SER A 26 12.73 12.05 6.92
N GLY A 27 13.36 11.42 5.94
CA GLY A 27 12.76 11.38 4.64
C GLY A 27 13.53 10.53 3.65
N LEU A 28 13.01 10.54 2.43
CA LEU A 28 13.69 9.97 1.28
C LEU A 28 13.47 10.87 0.05
N LEU A 29 14.44 10.82 -0.84
CA LEU A 29 14.38 11.39 -2.18
C LEU A 29 14.67 10.27 -3.17
N ASP A 30 13.76 10.02 -4.10
CA ASP A 30 13.90 9.08 -5.19
C ASP A 30 13.97 9.86 -6.51
N SER A 31 15.06 9.69 -7.25
CA SER A 31 15.21 10.16 -8.62
C SER A 31 15.16 8.96 -9.54
N SER A 32 14.22 8.90 -10.45
CA SER A 32 14.07 7.76 -11.34
C SER A 32 13.94 8.15 -12.80
N VAL A 33 14.47 7.27 -13.65
CA VAL A 33 14.34 7.34 -15.11
C VAL A 33 13.71 6.03 -15.56
N SER A 34 12.64 6.12 -16.34
CA SER A 34 11.90 4.97 -16.86
C SER A 34 11.91 4.96 -18.38
N LEU A 35 12.07 3.78 -18.94
CA LEU A 35 11.91 3.49 -20.35
C LEU A 35 10.81 2.45 -20.51
N ARG A 36 9.82 2.74 -21.34
CA ARG A 36 8.84 1.76 -21.83
C ARG A 36 9.04 1.59 -23.32
N ALA A 37 9.17 0.36 -23.78
CA ALA A 37 9.27 0.02 -25.19
C ALA A 37 8.19 -1.00 -25.55
N GLY A 38 7.52 -0.82 -26.69
CA GLY A 38 6.51 -1.74 -27.23
C GLY A 38 6.00 -1.28 -28.58
N GLU A 39 5.66 -2.22 -29.45
CA GLU A 39 5.09 -1.99 -30.80
C GLU A 39 5.87 -1.01 -31.71
N GLY A 40 7.18 -0.87 -31.48
CA GLY A 40 8.05 0.04 -32.24
C GLY A 40 8.19 1.43 -31.63
N ASP A 41 7.45 1.73 -30.55
CA ASP A 41 7.51 3.01 -29.87
C ASP A 41 8.35 2.94 -28.59
N PHE A 42 8.99 4.06 -28.24
CA PHE A 42 9.78 4.24 -27.04
C PHE A 42 9.23 5.44 -26.27
N PHE A 43 8.84 5.21 -25.01
CA PHE A 43 8.38 6.25 -24.12
C PHE A 43 9.39 6.43 -23.00
N PHE A 44 9.78 7.66 -22.78
CA PHE A 44 10.74 8.04 -21.77
C PHE A 44 10.03 8.78 -20.63
N GLY A 45 10.45 8.56 -19.41
CA GLY A 45 9.91 9.27 -18.25
C GLY A 45 10.96 9.50 -17.18
N ILE A 46 10.85 10.64 -16.52
CA ILE A 46 11.64 11.01 -15.33
C ILE A 46 10.67 11.29 -14.21
N GLU A 47 10.96 10.77 -13.02
CA GLU A 47 10.17 11.07 -11.80
C GLU A 47 11.12 11.41 -10.67
N GLU A 48 10.85 12.54 -10.01
CA GLU A 48 11.42 12.98 -8.76
C GLU A 48 10.35 12.84 -7.67
N TYR A 49 10.66 12.09 -6.63
CA TYR A 49 9.76 11.86 -5.50
C TYR A 49 10.47 12.14 -4.19
N ALA A 50 9.92 13.02 -3.38
CA ALA A 50 10.38 13.23 -2.01
C ALA A 50 9.28 12.92 -1.01
N ASN A 51 9.61 12.15 0.02
CA ASN A 51 8.74 11.92 1.17
C ASN A 51 9.39 12.50 2.42
N ILE A 52 8.77 13.51 3.01
CA ILE A 52 9.24 14.17 4.21
C ILE A 52 8.33 13.77 5.36
N ARG A 53 8.91 13.23 6.42
CA ARG A 53 8.20 12.72 7.60
C ARG A 53 8.62 13.50 8.83
N PHE A 54 7.65 13.78 9.68
CA PHE A 54 7.90 14.39 10.98
C PHE A 54 7.18 13.61 12.05
N GLN A 55 7.86 13.48 13.16
CA GLN A 55 7.34 12.89 14.37
C GLN A 55 7.70 13.80 15.53
N SER A 56 6.72 14.13 16.36
CA SER A 56 6.95 14.88 17.59
C SER A 56 6.29 14.17 18.76
N LYS A 57 7.05 13.99 19.84
CA LYS A 57 6.54 13.44 21.09
C LYS A 57 6.19 14.59 22.04
N ILE A 58 4.99 14.54 22.61
CA ILE A 58 4.51 15.49 23.61
C ILE A 58 4.50 14.77 24.95
N ARG A 59 5.62 14.87 25.65
CA ARG A 59 5.89 14.03 26.83
C ARG A 59 5.69 12.56 26.48
N ASP A 60 5.38 11.70 27.44
CA ASP A 60 5.12 10.28 27.22
C ASP A 60 3.63 9.97 26.92
N ARG A 61 2.82 11.00 26.67
CA ARG A 61 1.36 10.87 26.57
C ARG A 61 0.81 11.01 25.18
N ALA A 62 1.53 11.67 24.28
CA ALA A 62 1.05 11.86 22.93
C ALA A 62 2.18 11.87 21.91
N THR A 63 1.89 11.41 20.70
CA THR A 63 2.79 11.50 19.55
C THR A 63 2.00 12.06 18.38
N VAL A 64 2.58 13.01 17.65
CA VAL A 64 2.05 13.54 16.40
C VAL A 64 2.92 13.05 15.25
N TYR A 65 2.28 12.55 14.22
CA TYR A 65 2.92 12.07 12.99
C TYR A 65 2.42 12.88 11.80
N GLY A 66 3.33 13.23 10.91
CA GLY A 66 2.99 13.82 9.63
C GLY A 66 3.92 13.31 8.53
N ALA A 67 3.41 13.21 7.31
CA ALA A 67 4.20 12.91 6.12
C ALA A 67 3.62 13.63 4.91
N VAL A 68 4.49 14.23 4.12
CA VAL A 68 4.17 14.94 2.89
C VAL A 68 4.96 14.36 1.74
N ASN A 69 4.30 14.11 0.63
CA ASN A 69 4.91 13.71 -0.63
C ASN A 69 5.01 14.92 -1.57
N LEU A 70 6.17 15.08 -2.18
CA LEU A 70 6.39 15.98 -3.32
C LEU A 70 6.71 15.10 -4.52
N ILE A 71 6.02 15.32 -5.62
CA ILE A 71 6.13 14.51 -6.83
C ILE A 71 6.31 15.45 -8.01
N ALA A 72 7.31 15.19 -8.82
CA ALA A 72 7.47 15.84 -10.11
C ALA A 72 7.78 14.76 -11.16
N ALA A 73 7.05 14.74 -12.25
CA ALA A 73 7.27 13.78 -13.32
C ALA A 73 7.18 14.46 -14.68
N ALA A 74 7.98 14.00 -15.62
CA ALA A 74 8.01 14.47 -17.00
C ALA A 74 8.17 13.29 -17.96
N GLY A 75 7.62 13.45 -19.17
CA GLY A 75 7.49 12.40 -20.18
C GLY A 75 6.15 11.70 -20.11
N ASP A 76 5.62 11.26 -21.23
CA ASP A 76 4.25 10.76 -21.39
C ASP A 76 3.90 9.64 -20.41
N TYR A 77 4.80 8.68 -20.25
CA TYR A 77 4.57 7.55 -19.34
C TYR A 77 4.63 7.96 -17.87
N ALA A 78 5.67 8.70 -17.46
CA ALA A 78 5.86 9.05 -16.05
C ALA A 78 4.82 10.07 -15.57
N ALA A 79 4.46 11.05 -16.39
CA ALA A 79 3.45 12.04 -16.05
C ALA A 79 2.06 11.41 -15.87
N ASN A 80 1.65 10.51 -16.75
CA ASN A 80 0.39 9.80 -16.65
C ASN A 80 0.35 8.85 -15.44
N ALA A 81 1.44 8.12 -15.18
CA ALA A 81 1.56 7.26 -14.01
C ALA A 81 1.48 8.05 -12.69
N ALA A 82 2.17 9.20 -12.62
CA ALA A 82 2.13 10.07 -11.46
C ALA A 82 0.75 10.73 -11.27
N LEU A 83 0.09 11.15 -12.36
CA LEU A 83 -1.27 11.69 -12.31
C LEU A 83 -2.27 10.65 -11.81
N ALA A 84 -2.19 9.42 -12.31
CA ALA A 84 -3.03 8.32 -11.82
C ALA A 84 -2.78 8.02 -10.33
N ALA A 85 -1.53 8.07 -9.88
CA ALA A 85 -1.18 7.88 -8.48
C ALA A 85 -1.74 8.98 -7.57
N VAL A 86 -1.69 10.24 -7.98
CA VAL A 86 -2.20 11.41 -7.23
C VAL A 86 -3.71 11.51 -7.35
N GLY A 87 -4.27 11.35 -8.54
CA GLY A 87 -5.70 11.47 -8.81
C GLY A 87 -6.54 10.29 -8.31
N GLY A 88 -5.96 9.07 -8.26
CA GLY A 88 -6.61 7.88 -7.72
C GLY A 88 -6.69 7.83 -6.19
N SER A 89 -5.97 8.72 -5.50
CA SER A 89 -5.97 8.86 -4.05
C SER A 89 -7.01 9.88 -3.61
N SER A 90 -8.25 9.46 -3.52
CA SER A 90 -9.37 10.37 -3.23
C SER A 90 -9.39 10.91 -1.79
N VAL A 91 -8.64 10.31 -0.88
CA VAL A 91 -8.62 10.68 0.56
C VAL A 91 -7.46 11.59 0.92
N SER A 92 -6.30 11.41 0.29
CA SER A 92 -5.14 12.25 0.59
C SER A 92 -5.33 13.64 -0.02
N PRO A 93 -5.40 14.70 0.80
CA PRO A 93 -5.46 16.06 0.29
C PRO A 93 -4.25 16.32 -0.60
N SER A 94 -4.50 16.53 -1.89
CA SER A 94 -3.47 16.78 -2.89
C SER A 94 -3.74 18.03 -3.69
N ALA A 95 -2.67 18.67 -4.15
CA ALA A 95 -2.72 19.75 -5.11
C ALA A 95 -1.68 19.47 -6.19
N TYR A 96 -2.04 19.65 -7.44
CA TYR A 96 -1.12 19.45 -8.55
C TYR A 96 -1.27 20.52 -9.62
N VAL A 97 -0.22 20.70 -10.37
CA VAL A 97 -0.18 21.43 -11.64
C VAL A 97 0.42 20.48 -12.67
N GLY A 98 -0.09 20.49 -13.89
CA GLY A 98 0.41 19.63 -14.94
C GLY A 98 -0.08 20.01 -16.32
N GLY A 99 0.54 19.43 -17.33
CA GLY A 99 0.20 19.49 -18.75
C GLY A 99 0.17 18.08 -19.32
N GLU A 100 0.22 17.95 -20.63
CA GLU A 100 0.16 16.65 -21.31
C GLU A 100 1.30 15.73 -20.90
N ASN A 101 2.52 16.26 -20.73
CA ASN A 101 3.75 15.46 -20.54
C ASN A 101 4.48 15.81 -19.23
N TYR A 102 3.85 16.51 -18.28
CA TYR A 102 4.46 16.76 -16.99
C TYR A 102 3.41 16.95 -15.89
N ILE A 103 3.82 16.65 -14.66
CA ILE A 103 3.04 16.90 -13.46
C ILE A 103 3.98 17.30 -12.32
N ALA A 104 3.53 18.24 -11.49
CA ALA A 104 4.11 18.50 -10.19
C ALA A 104 3.00 18.49 -9.15
N ALA A 105 3.16 17.73 -8.08
CA ALA A 105 2.14 17.52 -7.06
C ALA A 105 2.72 17.56 -5.64
N ILE A 106 1.88 18.00 -4.72
CA ILE A 106 2.07 17.88 -3.28
C ILE A 106 0.90 17.10 -2.70
N GLU A 107 1.18 16.11 -1.87
CA GLU A 107 0.19 15.25 -1.25
C GLU A 107 0.45 15.15 0.25
N LEU A 108 -0.58 15.33 1.07
CA LEU A 108 -0.52 15.01 2.49
C LEU A 108 -0.72 13.49 2.66
N GLU A 109 0.37 12.75 2.84
CA GLU A 109 0.33 11.29 2.95
C GLU A 109 -0.32 10.84 4.27
N ARG A 110 0.08 11.48 5.38
CA ARG A 110 -0.42 11.17 6.73
C ARG A 110 -0.37 12.42 7.60
N LEU A 111 -1.35 12.55 8.47
CA LEU A 111 -1.35 13.52 9.56
C LEU A 111 -2.28 13.02 10.66
N TYR A 112 -1.74 12.46 11.71
CA TYR A 112 -2.52 11.94 12.83
C TYR A 112 -1.78 12.10 14.15
N PHE A 113 -2.52 12.00 15.22
CA PHE A 113 -1.98 11.94 16.57
C PHE A 113 -2.29 10.59 17.21
N ARG A 114 -1.45 10.19 18.15
CA ARG A 114 -1.65 9.04 19.02
C ARG A 114 -1.59 9.49 20.46
N LEU A 115 -2.60 9.14 21.24
CA LEU A 115 -2.61 9.30 22.69
C LEU A 115 -2.29 7.95 23.33
N HIS A 116 -1.34 7.96 24.27
CA HIS A 116 -0.89 6.77 24.97
C HIS A 116 -1.49 6.72 26.37
N PHE A 117 -2.09 5.58 26.70
CA PHE A 117 -2.58 5.23 28.03
C PHE A 117 -1.83 3.96 28.49
N GLU A 118 -2.00 3.56 29.74
CA GLU A 118 -1.25 2.42 30.32
C GLU A 118 -1.46 1.10 29.54
N THR A 119 -2.68 0.83 29.12
CA THR A 119 -3.06 -0.41 28.42
C THR A 119 -3.78 -0.17 27.09
N SER A 120 -3.75 1.06 26.59
CA SER A 120 -4.47 1.39 25.37
C SER A 120 -3.86 2.58 24.63
N ASP A 121 -4.13 2.66 23.34
CA ASP A 121 -3.79 3.79 22.50
C ASP A 121 -5.03 4.29 21.77
N PHE A 122 -5.12 5.60 21.56
CA PHE A 122 -6.11 6.21 20.68
C PHE A 122 -5.40 6.95 19.54
N ASP A 123 -5.72 6.59 18.31
CA ASP A 123 -5.25 7.24 17.08
C ASP A 123 -6.38 8.05 16.46
N GLY A 124 -6.06 9.25 15.92
CA GLY A 124 -7.03 10.05 15.20
C GLY A 124 -6.41 10.95 14.13
N GLY A 125 -7.01 11.00 12.96
CA GLY A 125 -6.55 11.80 11.82
C GLY A 125 -6.42 11.01 10.53
N LEU A 126 -5.57 11.51 9.62
CA LEU A 126 -5.24 10.84 8.36
C LEU A 126 -4.15 9.80 8.64
N MET A 127 -4.53 8.52 8.76
CA MET A 127 -3.67 7.43 9.21
C MET A 127 -3.81 6.18 8.37
N ARG A 128 -2.90 5.23 8.56
CA ARG A 128 -2.97 3.90 7.94
C ARG A 128 -3.57 2.90 8.92
N LEU A 129 -4.47 2.07 8.43
CA LEU A 129 -5.09 0.96 9.15
C LEU A 129 -4.74 -0.33 8.38
N PRO A 130 -3.58 -0.95 8.66
CA PRO A 130 -3.18 -2.19 7.99
C PRO A 130 -3.86 -3.39 8.63
N PHE A 131 -4.24 -4.36 7.78
CA PHE A 131 -4.81 -5.63 8.20
C PHE A 131 -4.09 -6.80 7.52
N GLY A 132 -4.10 -7.96 8.20
CA GLY A 132 -3.54 -9.20 7.68
C GLY A 132 -2.03 -9.31 7.71
N TYR A 133 -1.57 -10.50 7.37
CA TYR A 133 -0.15 -10.87 7.34
C TYR A 133 0.36 -11.21 5.94
N GLY A 134 -0.50 -11.22 4.90
CA GLY A 134 -0.11 -11.50 3.52
C GLY A 134 1.11 -10.66 3.12
N GLN A 135 2.12 -11.30 2.56
CA GLN A 135 3.38 -10.63 2.22
C GLN A 135 3.28 -9.96 0.85
N VAL A 136 2.70 -10.66 -0.10
CA VAL A 136 2.57 -10.25 -1.50
C VAL A 136 1.20 -9.65 -1.76
N TRP A 137 0.15 -10.39 -1.48
CA TRP A 137 -1.22 -10.01 -1.81
C TRP A 137 -1.94 -9.28 -0.69
N GLY A 138 -1.90 -9.80 0.55
CA GLY A 138 -2.57 -9.20 1.70
C GLY A 138 -4.08 -9.11 1.50
N SER A 139 -4.74 -10.25 1.29
CA SER A 139 -6.16 -10.33 0.93
C SER A 139 -7.10 -9.66 1.94
N SER A 140 -6.75 -9.64 3.23
CA SER A 140 -7.54 -8.96 4.28
C SER A 140 -7.22 -7.47 4.43
N ASP A 141 -6.15 -6.96 3.79
CA ASP A 141 -5.83 -5.52 3.81
C ASP A 141 -6.60 -4.75 2.72
N PHE A 142 -7.91 -4.79 2.82
CA PHE A 142 -8.80 -4.17 1.83
C PHE A 142 -8.69 -2.64 1.76
N LEU A 143 -8.12 -1.99 2.77
CA LEU A 143 -7.84 -0.56 2.74
C LEU A 143 -6.53 -0.22 2.00
N ASN A 144 -5.59 -1.16 1.98
CA ASN A 144 -4.26 -0.97 1.40
C ASN A 144 -3.84 -2.17 0.55
N PRO A 145 -4.60 -2.51 -0.51
CA PRO A 145 -4.27 -3.66 -1.34
C PRO A 145 -2.85 -3.52 -1.90
N LYS A 146 -2.08 -4.58 -1.79
CA LYS A 146 -0.71 -4.63 -2.26
C LYS A 146 -0.68 -4.95 -3.76
N ASN A 147 0.27 -4.39 -4.47
CA ASN A 147 0.55 -4.75 -5.85
C ASN A 147 1.97 -5.32 -5.94
N PRO A 148 2.14 -6.63 -6.16
CA PRO A 148 3.45 -7.27 -6.21
C PRO A 148 4.34 -6.78 -7.35
N LEU A 149 3.75 -6.21 -8.40
CA LEU A 149 4.49 -5.63 -9.53
C LEU A 149 4.92 -4.18 -9.26
N LYS A 150 4.41 -3.58 -8.19
CA LYS A 150 4.76 -2.23 -7.73
C LYS A 150 5.01 -2.25 -6.22
N PRO A 151 6.06 -2.93 -5.74
CA PRO A 151 6.32 -3.08 -4.30
C PRO A 151 6.59 -1.74 -3.61
N ASP A 152 7.01 -0.73 -4.35
CA ASP A 152 7.20 0.65 -3.86
C ASP A 152 5.89 1.47 -3.85
N ALA A 153 4.75 0.89 -4.27
CA ALA A 153 3.47 1.57 -4.23
C ALA A 153 3.14 1.99 -2.79
N ARG A 154 2.71 3.23 -2.66
CA ARG A 154 2.46 3.83 -1.34
C ARG A 154 1.14 3.33 -0.78
N PRO A 155 1.11 2.76 0.43
CA PRO A 155 -0.13 2.43 1.11
C PRO A 155 -0.93 3.72 1.34
N ARG A 156 -2.22 3.66 1.11
CA ARG A 156 -3.12 4.80 1.28
C ARG A 156 -3.42 5.03 2.76
N ALA A 157 -3.59 6.30 3.16
CA ALA A 157 -4.13 6.63 4.45
C ALA A 157 -5.65 6.82 4.36
N VAL A 158 -6.32 6.65 5.48
CA VAL A 158 -7.75 6.93 5.65
C VAL A 158 -7.94 7.99 6.74
N LEU A 159 -8.92 8.87 6.56
CA LEU A 159 -9.30 9.80 7.62
C LEU A 159 -10.18 9.05 8.61
N GLY A 160 -9.71 8.86 9.84
CA GLY A 160 -10.41 8.03 10.78
C GLY A 160 -9.91 8.13 12.21
N ALA A 161 -10.39 7.23 13.04
CA ALA A 161 -9.98 7.04 14.41
C ALA A 161 -9.88 5.55 14.73
N GLY A 162 -8.98 5.21 15.64
CA GLY A 162 -8.79 3.86 16.16
C GLY A 162 -8.53 3.86 17.66
N PHE A 163 -9.08 2.89 18.34
CA PHE A 163 -8.80 2.63 19.73
C PHE A 163 -8.24 1.23 19.88
N SER A 164 -6.97 1.12 20.26
CA SER A 164 -6.28 -0.14 20.52
C SER A 164 -6.26 -0.40 22.01
N TRP A 165 -6.70 -1.58 22.42
CA TRP A 165 -6.66 -2.05 23.80
C TRP A 165 -5.79 -3.30 23.91
N TYR A 166 -4.90 -3.32 24.90
CA TYR A 166 -3.93 -4.38 25.19
C TYR A 166 -4.26 -5.00 26.57
N PRO A 167 -5.27 -5.89 26.66
CA PRO A 167 -5.69 -6.47 27.95
C PRO A 167 -4.61 -7.33 28.60
N ASN A 168 -3.77 -7.95 27.80
CA ASN A 168 -2.58 -8.70 28.22
C ASN A 168 -1.62 -8.84 27.02
N ASP A 169 -0.35 -9.03 27.27
CA ASP A 169 0.57 -9.55 26.25
C ASP A 169 0.19 -11.00 25.99
N PRO A 170 -0.08 -11.42 24.81
CA PRO A 170 0.11 -10.89 23.47
C PRO A 170 -1.18 -10.53 22.70
N LEU A 171 -2.23 -10.06 23.35
CA LEU A 171 -3.52 -9.75 22.72
C LEU A 171 -3.69 -8.25 22.49
N LYS A 172 -4.01 -7.87 21.26
CA LYS A 172 -4.44 -6.53 20.86
C LYS A 172 -5.87 -6.57 20.33
N LEU A 173 -6.73 -5.70 20.81
CA LEU A 173 -8.06 -5.46 20.26
C LEU A 173 -8.11 -4.03 19.71
N LEU A 174 -8.59 -3.86 18.48
CA LEU A 174 -8.71 -2.57 17.81
C LEU A 174 -10.16 -2.35 17.39
N GLY A 175 -10.77 -1.27 17.90
CA GLY A 175 -11.97 -0.70 17.32
C GLY A 175 -11.60 0.47 16.41
N PHE A 176 -12.18 0.57 15.22
CA PHE A 176 -11.84 1.62 14.27
C PHE A 176 -13.05 2.16 13.51
N GLY A 177 -12.91 3.40 13.07
CA GLY A 177 -13.84 4.03 12.14
C GLY A 177 -13.08 4.88 11.13
N ALA A 178 -13.53 4.89 9.88
CA ALA A 178 -12.97 5.69 8.81
C ALA A 178 -14.05 6.40 8.01
N ALA A 179 -13.75 7.62 7.61
CA ALA A 179 -14.59 8.40 6.72
C ALA A 179 -14.52 7.84 5.29
N PRO A 180 -15.56 8.09 4.46
CA PRO A 180 -15.54 7.80 3.03
C PRO A 180 -14.29 8.36 2.37
N ARG A 181 -13.84 7.77 1.28
CA ARG A 181 -12.65 8.24 0.53
C ARG A 181 -12.75 9.70 0.12
N ASN A 182 -13.94 10.17 -0.20
CA ASN A 182 -14.19 11.58 -0.44
C ASN A 182 -15.39 12.05 0.40
N PRO A 183 -15.17 12.42 1.69
CA PRO A 183 -16.25 12.79 2.60
C PRO A 183 -16.99 14.07 2.18
N PHE A 184 -16.50 14.79 1.17
CA PHE A 184 -17.08 16.03 0.67
C PHE A 184 -17.76 15.89 -0.71
N ALA A 185 -17.75 14.70 -1.32
CA ALA A 185 -18.45 14.44 -2.57
C ALA A 185 -19.89 13.99 -2.30
N HIS A 186 -20.84 14.53 -3.06
CA HIS A 186 -22.13 13.87 -3.27
C HIS A 186 -21.86 12.49 -3.90
N ASN A 187 -22.50 11.45 -3.48
CA ASN A 187 -22.27 10.05 -3.87
C ASN A 187 -20.95 9.45 -3.33
N SER A 188 -20.52 9.87 -2.16
CA SER A 188 -19.38 9.29 -1.48
C SER A 188 -19.65 7.83 -1.08
N GLU A 189 -18.59 7.05 -0.95
CA GLU A 189 -18.61 5.74 -0.29
C GLU A 189 -19.19 5.89 1.13
N GLY A 190 -19.64 4.77 1.74
CA GLY A 190 -20.18 4.78 3.08
C GLY A 190 -19.11 5.01 4.17
N TRP A 191 -19.56 5.30 5.39
CA TRP A 191 -18.71 5.31 6.57
C TRP A 191 -18.31 3.88 6.91
N LEU A 192 -17.03 3.65 7.13
CA LEU A 192 -16.50 2.37 7.54
C LEU A 192 -16.34 2.32 9.06
N MET A 193 -16.74 1.23 9.67
CA MET A 193 -16.48 0.93 11.08
C MET A 193 -16.16 -0.55 11.24
N GLY A 194 -15.35 -0.88 12.26
CA GLY A 194 -15.00 -2.28 12.47
C GLY A 194 -14.24 -2.53 13.74
N ILE A 195 -13.98 -3.82 13.95
CA ILE A 195 -13.18 -4.33 15.04
C ILE A 195 -12.18 -5.34 14.50
N SER A 196 -11.00 -5.41 15.10
CA SER A 196 -10.07 -6.52 14.88
C SER A 196 -9.45 -6.99 16.18
N GLY A 197 -9.15 -8.27 16.25
CA GLY A 197 -8.40 -8.90 17.32
C GLY A 197 -7.15 -9.55 16.76
N ASP A 198 -6.00 -9.29 17.39
CA ASP A 198 -4.71 -9.77 16.97
C ASP A 198 -4.03 -10.45 18.16
N ARG A 199 -3.61 -11.70 17.99
CA ARG A 199 -2.93 -12.45 19.03
C ARG A 199 -1.65 -13.06 18.52
N HIS A 200 -0.57 -12.81 19.23
CA HIS A 200 0.75 -13.30 18.91
C HIS A 200 1.18 -14.40 19.90
N TRP A 201 1.83 -15.41 19.40
CA TRP A 201 2.57 -16.44 20.14
C TRP A 201 3.99 -16.48 19.59
N ASP A 202 4.88 -17.19 20.22
CA ASP A 202 6.30 -17.25 19.83
C ASP A 202 6.53 -17.58 18.35
N LYS A 203 5.70 -18.46 17.78
CA LYS A 203 5.85 -18.97 16.40
C LYS A 203 4.62 -18.77 15.52
N ALA A 204 3.58 -18.12 16.03
CA ALA A 204 2.35 -17.95 15.28
C ALA A 204 1.65 -16.65 15.66
N SER A 205 0.92 -16.08 14.72
CA SER A 205 0.07 -14.93 14.92
C SER A 205 -1.27 -15.17 14.21
N VAL A 206 -2.35 -14.75 14.86
CA VAL A 206 -3.70 -14.83 14.29
C VAL A 206 -4.37 -13.48 14.44
N GLN A 207 -4.94 -12.98 13.35
CA GLN A 207 -5.78 -11.79 13.34
C GLN A 207 -7.16 -12.14 12.81
N ALA A 208 -8.20 -11.71 13.50
CA ALA A 208 -9.58 -11.73 13.02
C ALA A 208 -10.08 -10.30 12.86
N LEU A 209 -10.87 -10.05 11.83
CA LEU A 209 -11.38 -8.74 11.46
C LEU A 209 -12.86 -8.84 11.12
N TYR A 210 -13.63 -7.85 11.56
CA TYR A 210 -14.96 -7.58 11.01
C TYR A 210 -15.11 -6.08 10.76
N SER A 211 -15.71 -5.72 9.61
CA SER A 211 -16.04 -4.34 9.30
C SER A 211 -17.37 -4.23 8.59
N PHE A 212 -18.00 -3.08 8.78
CA PHE A 212 -19.22 -2.66 8.12
C PHE A 212 -19.02 -1.30 7.47
N GLU A 213 -19.42 -1.19 6.21
CA GLU A 213 -19.46 0.07 5.47
C GLU A 213 -20.93 0.42 5.24
N THR A 214 -21.33 1.60 5.66
CA THR A 214 -22.73 2.05 5.50
C THR A 214 -23.10 2.15 4.02
N PRO A 215 -24.39 2.05 3.67
CA PRO A 215 -24.84 2.22 2.30
C PRO A 215 -24.34 3.52 1.68
N LYS A 216 -24.02 3.48 0.39
CA LYS A 216 -23.79 4.67 -0.42
C LYS A 216 -25.11 5.37 -0.72
N GLU A 217 -25.06 6.65 -1.08
CA GLU A 217 -26.26 7.34 -1.55
C GLU A 217 -26.84 6.65 -2.79
N GLY A 218 -28.10 6.25 -2.71
CA GLY A 218 -28.80 5.51 -3.77
C GLY A 218 -28.65 3.99 -3.71
N SER A 219 -28.00 3.44 -2.67
CA SER A 219 -27.97 2.01 -2.36
C SER A 219 -28.67 1.78 -1.02
N ASP A 220 -29.46 0.71 -0.93
CA ASP A 220 -30.16 0.34 0.31
C ASP A 220 -29.31 -0.61 1.18
N SER A 221 -28.20 -1.13 0.67
CA SER A 221 -27.38 -2.11 1.38
C SER A 221 -25.95 -1.62 1.67
N GLY A 222 -25.50 -1.92 2.89
CA GLY A 222 -24.13 -1.76 3.30
C GLY A 222 -23.25 -2.96 2.89
N ILE A 223 -21.95 -2.80 3.08
CA ILE A 223 -20.97 -3.83 2.79
C ILE A 223 -20.41 -4.37 4.11
N HIS A 224 -20.53 -5.69 4.31
CA HIS A 224 -19.94 -6.39 5.43
C HIS A 224 -18.67 -7.10 4.99
N ARG A 225 -17.61 -7.05 5.81
CA ARG A 225 -16.37 -7.78 5.55
C ARG A 225 -15.96 -8.54 6.80
N ALA A 226 -15.59 -9.81 6.62
CA ALA A 226 -15.02 -10.64 7.68
C ALA A 226 -13.68 -11.17 7.19
N GLY A 227 -12.62 -10.95 7.95
CA GLY A 227 -11.24 -11.34 7.62
C GLY A 227 -10.65 -12.26 8.68
N LEU A 228 -9.79 -13.15 8.23
CA LEU A 228 -8.96 -14.01 9.09
C LEU A 228 -7.56 -14.11 8.48
N SER A 229 -6.56 -13.85 9.28
CA SER A 229 -5.16 -13.97 8.90
C SER A 229 -4.40 -14.82 9.90
N VAL A 230 -3.57 -15.71 9.40
CA VAL A 230 -2.70 -16.56 10.20
C VAL A 230 -1.29 -16.47 9.64
N LYS A 231 -0.32 -16.29 10.52
CA LYS A 231 1.11 -16.36 10.20
C LYS A 231 1.76 -17.37 11.13
N ALA A 232 2.63 -18.22 10.59
CA ALA A 232 3.43 -19.15 11.36
C ALA A 232 4.90 -19.04 10.92
N ASP A 233 5.79 -18.82 11.88
CA ASP A 233 7.24 -18.70 11.69
C ASP A 233 7.91 -19.92 12.33
N MET A 234 8.22 -20.92 11.51
CA MET A 234 8.95 -22.14 11.89
C MET A 234 10.30 -22.16 11.16
N GLU A 235 10.74 -23.31 10.63
CA GLU A 235 11.87 -23.34 9.70
C GLU A 235 11.52 -22.65 8.37
N ALA A 236 10.26 -22.77 7.94
CA ALA A 236 9.67 -22.02 6.86
C ALA A 236 8.62 -21.07 7.43
N GLY A 237 8.47 -19.88 6.84
CA GLY A 237 7.38 -18.99 7.09
C GLY A 237 6.14 -19.45 6.32
N PHE A 238 4.97 -19.38 6.95
CA PHE A 238 3.67 -19.65 6.31
C PHE A 238 2.71 -18.53 6.59
N VAL A 239 1.90 -18.16 5.60
CA VAL A 239 0.85 -17.16 5.74
C VAL A 239 -0.42 -17.63 5.06
N VAL A 240 -1.54 -17.40 5.72
CA VAL A 240 -2.89 -17.53 5.15
C VAL A 240 -3.61 -16.24 5.45
N ASP A 241 -4.20 -15.64 4.44
CA ASP A 241 -4.90 -14.37 4.55
C ASP A 241 -6.22 -14.46 3.80
N MET A 242 -7.34 -14.20 4.48
CA MET A 242 -8.68 -14.40 3.93
C MET A 242 -9.56 -13.19 4.22
N LEU A 243 -10.38 -12.81 3.23
CA LEU A 243 -11.43 -11.81 3.37
C LEU A 243 -12.70 -12.30 2.68
N TYR A 244 -13.80 -12.25 3.39
CA TYR A 244 -15.12 -12.42 2.80
C TYR A 244 -15.87 -11.10 2.81
N THR A 245 -16.34 -10.67 1.63
CA THR A 245 -17.11 -9.44 1.43
C THR A 245 -18.53 -9.82 1.09
N TYR A 246 -19.50 -9.31 1.83
CA TYR A 246 -20.91 -9.51 1.60
C TYR A 246 -21.62 -8.18 1.35
N ASN A 247 -22.42 -8.16 0.28
CA ASN A 247 -23.33 -7.08 -0.05
C ASN A 247 -24.68 -7.71 -0.44
N SER A 248 -25.77 -7.30 0.20
CA SER A 248 -27.10 -7.90 -0.01
C SER A 248 -27.70 -7.59 -1.38
N GLU A 249 -27.24 -6.54 -2.07
CA GLU A 249 -27.70 -6.20 -3.42
C GLU A 249 -26.94 -6.94 -4.51
N ALA A 250 -25.76 -7.47 -4.21
CA ALA A 250 -24.96 -8.25 -5.14
C ALA A 250 -25.05 -9.74 -4.76
N GLU A 251 -25.24 -10.61 -5.75
CA GLU A 251 -25.06 -12.04 -5.54
C GLU A 251 -23.57 -12.29 -5.24
N THR A 252 -23.23 -12.34 -3.96
CA THR A 252 -21.83 -12.43 -3.57
C THR A 252 -21.31 -13.86 -3.56
N GLY A 253 -22.06 -14.82 -3.08
CA GLY A 253 -21.65 -16.22 -3.09
C GLY A 253 -20.15 -16.43 -2.85
N ILE A 254 -19.52 -17.29 -3.63
CA ILE A 254 -18.08 -17.53 -3.60
C ILE A 254 -17.27 -16.33 -4.14
N ASP A 255 -17.87 -15.48 -4.95
CA ASP A 255 -17.25 -14.29 -5.49
C ASP A 255 -16.97 -13.22 -4.41
N GLY A 256 -17.61 -13.34 -3.25
CA GLY A 256 -17.28 -12.54 -2.06
C GLY A 256 -15.99 -12.93 -1.36
N LEU A 257 -15.44 -14.11 -1.66
CA LEU A 257 -14.23 -14.62 -1.01
C LEU A 257 -12.97 -14.16 -1.77
N SER A 258 -12.00 -13.65 -1.03
CA SER A 258 -10.63 -13.48 -1.49
C SER A 258 -9.71 -14.12 -0.46
N PHE A 259 -8.74 -14.90 -0.88
CA PHE A 259 -7.75 -15.45 0.05
C PHE A 259 -6.39 -15.62 -0.62
N SER A 260 -5.34 -15.52 0.18
CA SER A 260 -3.99 -15.87 -0.23
C SER A 260 -3.37 -16.89 0.73
N ILE A 261 -2.53 -17.76 0.18
CA ILE A 261 -1.74 -18.73 0.92
C ILE A 261 -0.31 -18.63 0.41
N GLY A 262 0.63 -18.40 1.32
CA GLY A 262 2.03 -18.22 0.99
C GLY A 262 2.97 -18.96 1.91
N ALA A 263 4.16 -19.19 1.40
CA ALA A 263 5.29 -19.71 2.16
C ALA A 263 6.59 -19.04 1.72
N ASP A 264 7.48 -18.85 2.67
CA ASP A 264 8.85 -18.39 2.44
C ASP A 264 9.86 -19.29 3.13
N TYR A 265 11.03 -19.39 2.52
CA TYR A 265 12.15 -20.14 3.06
C TYR A 265 13.48 -19.51 2.69
N SER A 266 14.44 -19.56 3.64
CA SER A 266 15.78 -19.05 3.46
C SER A 266 16.78 -20.19 3.29
N PHE A 267 17.47 -20.21 2.16
CA PHE A 267 18.52 -21.17 1.81
C PHE A 267 19.90 -20.52 1.95
N LEU A 268 20.96 -21.36 1.95
CA LEU A 268 22.36 -20.92 1.90
C LEU A 268 22.69 -19.91 3.02
N ASP A 269 22.34 -20.22 4.24
CA ASP A 269 22.55 -19.37 5.43
C ASP A 269 21.93 -17.96 5.24
N GLY A 270 20.72 -17.89 4.66
CA GLY A 270 19.99 -16.65 4.44
C GLY A 270 20.36 -15.88 3.17
N LYS A 271 21.30 -16.38 2.37
CA LYS A 271 21.70 -15.70 1.12
C LYS A 271 20.69 -15.80 -0.01
N LEU A 272 19.88 -16.85 -0.03
CA LEU A 272 18.81 -17.03 -0.99
C LEU A 272 17.49 -17.16 -0.26
N ILE A 273 16.59 -16.20 -0.48
CA ILE A 273 15.23 -16.22 0.07
C ILE A 273 14.27 -16.50 -1.08
N VAL A 274 13.41 -17.48 -0.88
CA VAL A 274 12.34 -17.83 -1.82
C VAL A 274 11.01 -17.57 -1.15
N LEU A 275 10.13 -16.82 -1.81
CA LEU A 275 8.77 -16.52 -1.38
C LEU A 275 7.80 -16.92 -2.48
N SER A 276 6.76 -17.65 -2.12
CA SER A 276 5.69 -17.98 -3.07
C SER A 276 4.34 -17.79 -2.41
N GLU A 277 3.40 -17.15 -3.10
CA GLU A 277 2.08 -16.85 -2.57
C GLU A 277 1.03 -16.97 -3.68
N TYR A 278 0.04 -17.82 -3.46
CA TYR A 278 -1.13 -17.99 -4.32
C TYR A 278 -2.25 -17.04 -3.87
N LEU A 279 -2.97 -16.46 -4.81
CA LEU A 279 -4.16 -15.65 -4.60
C LEU A 279 -5.38 -16.28 -5.30
N TYR A 280 -6.46 -16.45 -4.56
CA TYR A 280 -7.80 -16.51 -5.10
C TYR A 280 -8.47 -15.15 -4.93
N ASN A 281 -8.80 -14.48 -6.03
CA ASN A 281 -9.40 -13.16 -6.05
C ASN A 281 -10.88 -13.27 -6.42
N GLY A 282 -11.75 -13.21 -5.44
CA GLY A 282 -13.19 -13.18 -5.69
C GLY A 282 -13.59 -11.94 -6.49
N LYS A 283 -14.29 -12.14 -7.61
CA LYS A 283 -14.72 -11.06 -8.50
C LYS A 283 -15.99 -10.39 -7.96
N THR A 284 -15.96 -9.77 -6.81
CA THR A 284 -17.07 -8.92 -6.39
C THR A 284 -16.88 -7.54 -6.99
N SER A 285 -17.83 -7.11 -7.79
CA SER A 285 -17.85 -5.77 -8.41
C SER A 285 -17.84 -4.63 -7.38
N SER A 286 -18.25 -4.90 -6.16
CA SER A 286 -18.20 -3.97 -5.03
C SER A 286 -16.80 -3.78 -4.46
N THR A 287 -15.85 -4.63 -4.81
CA THR A 287 -14.46 -4.55 -4.40
C THR A 287 -13.64 -3.64 -5.30
N ALA A 288 -14.18 -2.52 -5.71
CA ALA A 288 -13.35 -1.43 -6.22
C ALA A 288 -12.21 -1.05 -5.25
N LEU A 289 -12.20 -1.60 -4.06
CA LEU A 289 -11.16 -1.53 -3.04
C LEU A 289 -10.13 -2.65 -3.11
N GLY A 290 -10.45 -3.78 -3.76
CA GLY A 290 -9.53 -4.90 -3.91
C GLY A 290 -8.46 -4.60 -4.97
N TYR A 291 -7.91 -5.63 -5.53
CA TYR A 291 -6.92 -5.58 -6.61
C TYR A 291 -7.49 -5.02 -7.92
N GLY A 292 -8.70 -4.42 -7.86
CA GLY A 292 -9.48 -3.93 -8.98
C GLY A 292 -8.69 -3.05 -9.92
N GLY A 293 -8.71 -3.42 -11.18
CA GLY A 293 -8.03 -2.76 -12.28
C GLY A 293 -6.63 -3.27 -12.58
N TYR A 294 -5.96 -3.97 -11.65
CA TYR A 294 -4.64 -4.56 -11.90
C TYR A 294 -4.69 -6.08 -12.06
N PHE A 295 -5.63 -6.74 -11.39
CA PHE A 295 -5.75 -8.19 -11.37
C PHE A 295 -7.22 -8.56 -11.58
N SER A 296 -7.58 -8.82 -12.84
CA SER A 296 -8.95 -9.10 -13.27
C SER A 296 -9.34 -10.57 -13.11
N ASP A 297 -8.36 -11.45 -13.04
CA ASP A 297 -8.56 -12.89 -12.96
C ASP A 297 -8.76 -13.37 -11.53
N ARG A 298 -9.14 -14.62 -11.39
CA ARG A 298 -9.42 -15.23 -10.09
C ARG A 298 -8.21 -15.87 -9.46
N HIS A 299 -7.31 -16.42 -10.25
CA HIS A 299 -6.25 -17.30 -9.78
C HIS A 299 -4.87 -16.79 -10.18
N TYR A 300 -4.09 -16.35 -9.18
CA TYR A 300 -2.75 -15.85 -9.41
C TYR A 300 -1.73 -16.59 -8.55
N MET A 301 -0.53 -16.69 -9.05
CA MET A 301 0.64 -17.14 -8.32
C MET A 301 1.75 -16.11 -8.42
N TYR A 302 2.31 -15.73 -7.30
CA TYR A 302 3.56 -15.00 -7.22
C TYR A 302 4.66 -15.94 -6.76
N THR A 303 5.83 -15.87 -7.39
CA THR A 303 7.04 -16.48 -6.86
C THR A 303 8.19 -15.51 -7.01
N GLY A 304 8.91 -15.28 -5.92
CA GLY A 304 10.04 -14.36 -5.86
C GLY A 304 11.27 -15.02 -5.25
N PHE A 305 12.43 -14.64 -5.77
CA PHE A 305 13.75 -15.07 -5.34
C PHE A 305 14.57 -13.83 -5.01
N THR A 306 15.09 -13.74 -3.80
CA THR A 306 16.03 -12.70 -3.40
C THR A 306 17.38 -13.33 -3.16
N TRP A 307 18.40 -12.94 -3.92
CA TRP A 307 19.76 -13.37 -3.76
C TRP A 307 20.63 -12.22 -3.22
N LEU A 308 21.19 -12.43 -2.03
CA LEU A 308 22.11 -11.52 -1.39
C LEU A 308 23.55 -11.88 -1.79
N PHE A 309 24.13 -11.11 -2.72
CA PHE A 309 25.53 -11.30 -3.12
C PHE A 309 26.50 -10.79 -2.06
N SER A 310 26.13 -9.72 -1.39
CA SER A 310 26.85 -9.10 -0.30
C SER A 310 25.87 -8.34 0.60
N ASP A 311 26.34 -7.78 1.70
CA ASP A 311 25.54 -6.93 2.60
C ASP A 311 25.01 -5.68 1.90
N PHE A 312 25.60 -5.30 0.76
CA PHE A 312 25.24 -4.10 0.01
C PHE A 312 24.59 -4.37 -1.35
N THR A 313 24.54 -5.64 -1.78
CA THR A 313 24.10 -5.95 -3.15
C THR A 313 23.17 -7.13 -3.18
N ASN A 314 21.99 -6.95 -3.78
CA ASN A 314 21.04 -8.03 -4.00
C ASN A 314 20.44 -7.99 -5.41
N ILE A 315 19.96 -9.16 -5.84
CA ILE A 315 19.09 -9.32 -7.00
C ILE A 315 17.78 -9.94 -6.51
N ASN A 316 16.67 -9.33 -6.91
CA ASN A 316 15.36 -9.91 -6.79
C ASN A 316 14.86 -10.30 -8.17
N ALA A 317 14.45 -11.55 -8.33
CA ALA A 317 13.76 -12.02 -9.51
C ALA A 317 12.39 -12.54 -9.06
N ALA A 318 11.33 -12.06 -9.67
CA ALA A 318 9.98 -12.47 -9.32
C ALA A 318 9.12 -12.60 -10.56
N PHE A 319 8.03 -13.33 -10.45
CA PHE A 319 7.01 -13.35 -11.49
C PHE A 319 5.62 -13.44 -10.86
N VAL A 320 4.65 -12.87 -11.58
CA VAL A 320 3.22 -13.07 -11.38
C VAL A 320 2.71 -13.88 -12.54
N PHE A 321 1.95 -14.92 -12.24
CA PHE A 321 1.33 -15.82 -13.21
C PHE A 321 -0.17 -15.87 -12.94
N SER A 322 -0.99 -15.72 -13.98
CA SER A 322 -2.42 -15.99 -13.95
C SER A 322 -2.71 -17.39 -14.50
N PHE A 323 -3.55 -18.16 -13.79
CA PHE A 323 -3.99 -19.47 -14.24
C PHE A 323 -5.22 -19.41 -15.16
N ASP A 324 -5.89 -18.26 -15.21
CA ASP A 324 -7.13 -18.11 -15.98
C ASP A 324 -6.85 -17.80 -17.46
N ASP A 325 -5.93 -16.89 -17.72
CA ASP A 325 -5.53 -16.45 -19.06
C ASP A 325 -4.10 -16.84 -19.45
N PHE A 326 -3.37 -17.49 -18.51
CA PHE A 326 -1.96 -17.88 -18.68
C PHE A 326 -1.00 -16.69 -18.89
N SER A 327 -1.39 -15.50 -18.46
CA SER A 327 -0.51 -14.34 -18.49
C SER A 327 0.66 -14.50 -17.50
N PHE A 328 1.80 -13.96 -17.89
CA PHE A 328 3.05 -14.11 -17.12
C PHE A 328 3.84 -12.81 -17.13
N THR A 329 4.15 -12.30 -15.95
CA THR A 329 4.91 -11.06 -15.80
C THR A 329 6.15 -11.27 -14.94
N PRO A 330 7.32 -11.50 -15.52
CA PRO A 330 8.58 -11.50 -14.80
C PRO A 330 9.04 -10.08 -14.48
N VAL A 331 9.66 -9.94 -13.32
CA VAL A 331 10.31 -8.72 -12.84
C VAL A 331 11.68 -9.08 -12.31
N VAL A 332 12.70 -8.36 -12.72
CA VAL A 332 14.06 -8.50 -12.18
C VAL A 332 14.48 -7.14 -11.63
N THR A 333 15.01 -7.12 -10.42
CA THR A 333 15.49 -5.91 -9.77
C THR A 333 16.88 -6.15 -9.19
N PHE A 334 17.83 -5.33 -9.61
CA PHE A 334 19.15 -5.22 -9.02
C PHE A 334 19.16 -4.04 -8.05
N SER A 335 19.68 -4.23 -6.84
CA SER A 335 19.83 -3.16 -5.85
C SER A 335 21.25 -3.17 -5.28
N HIS A 336 21.84 -1.97 -5.17
CA HIS A 336 23.16 -1.77 -4.61
C HIS A 336 23.20 -0.53 -3.71
N ASP A 337 23.63 -0.69 -2.46
CA ASP A 337 23.86 0.41 -1.55
C ASP A 337 25.22 1.06 -1.89
N LEU A 338 25.19 2.30 -2.36
CA LEU A 338 26.38 3.06 -2.78
C LEU A 338 27.15 3.53 -1.55
N PHE A 339 26.45 4.01 -0.54
CA PHE A 339 26.96 4.42 0.78
C PHE A 339 25.79 4.53 1.76
N GLN A 340 26.05 4.80 3.02
CA GLN A 340 25.01 4.92 4.04
C GLN A 340 23.94 5.94 3.64
N GLY A 341 22.72 5.48 3.45
CA GLY A 341 21.58 6.31 3.07
C GLY A 341 21.40 6.50 1.55
N ALA A 342 22.29 5.94 0.69
CA ALA A 342 22.14 6.01 -0.75
C ALA A 342 22.11 4.63 -1.40
N ALA A 343 21.09 4.36 -2.22
CA ALA A 343 20.92 3.09 -2.94
C ALA A 343 20.58 3.34 -4.42
N LEU A 344 21.19 2.55 -5.29
CA LEU A 344 20.83 2.44 -6.71
C LEU A 344 20.00 1.19 -6.94
N THR A 345 18.87 1.34 -7.60
CA THR A 345 18.01 0.22 -7.99
C THR A 345 17.77 0.27 -9.49
N ILE A 346 17.93 -0.86 -10.17
CA ILE A 346 17.60 -1.01 -11.58
C ILE A 346 16.61 -2.16 -11.68
N SER A 347 15.45 -1.91 -12.27
CA SER A 347 14.40 -2.91 -12.46
C SER A 347 14.03 -3.06 -13.93
N ALA A 348 13.65 -4.26 -14.31
CA ALA A 348 13.10 -4.58 -15.63
C ALA A 348 11.87 -5.47 -15.45
N GLN A 349 10.83 -5.22 -16.23
CA GLN A 349 9.57 -5.94 -16.23
C GLN A 349 9.13 -6.20 -17.66
N ILE A 350 8.67 -7.41 -17.94
CA ILE A 350 8.23 -7.83 -19.27
C ILE A 350 6.89 -8.55 -19.14
N PRO A 351 5.75 -7.86 -19.26
CA PRO A 351 4.46 -8.53 -19.37
C PRO A 351 4.35 -9.31 -20.68
N PHE A 352 3.90 -10.55 -20.61
CA PHE A 352 3.71 -11.44 -21.80
C PHE A 352 2.25 -11.53 -22.23
N ASP A 353 1.32 -10.88 -21.56
CA ASP A 353 -0.05 -10.75 -22.01
C ASP A 353 -0.64 -9.39 -21.66
N ASN A 354 -1.68 -8.99 -22.40
CA ASN A 354 -2.17 -7.62 -22.43
C ASN A 354 -3.18 -7.28 -21.35
N ASP A 355 -3.95 -8.24 -20.92
CA ASP A 355 -5.08 -8.02 -20.02
C ASP A 355 -4.67 -7.54 -18.64
N MET A 356 -3.40 -7.76 -18.27
CA MET A 356 -2.84 -7.25 -17.01
C MET A 356 -2.44 -5.77 -17.05
N PHE A 357 -2.14 -5.18 -18.22
CA PHE A 357 -1.46 -3.87 -18.28
C PHE A 357 -1.95 -2.90 -19.34
N SER A 358 -2.61 -3.35 -20.39
CA SER A 358 -3.10 -2.46 -21.45
C SER A 358 -4.19 -3.12 -22.28
N GLY A 359 -5.15 -2.38 -22.74
CA GLY A 359 -6.16 -2.83 -23.69
C GLY A 359 -5.64 -2.98 -25.14
N ASP A 360 -4.34 -2.88 -25.39
CA ASP A 360 -3.77 -2.81 -26.73
C ASP A 360 -2.65 -3.85 -26.92
N GLY A 361 -2.93 -4.99 -27.16
CA GLY A 361 -2.30 -6.17 -27.78
C GLY A 361 -0.78 -6.24 -28.03
N GLY A 362 0.17 -5.83 -27.17
CA GLY A 362 1.59 -5.87 -27.48
C GLY A 362 2.55 -6.29 -26.36
N LEU A 363 3.71 -6.83 -26.70
CA LEU A 363 4.79 -7.08 -25.75
C LEU A 363 5.40 -5.74 -25.32
N TYR A 364 5.36 -5.45 -24.03
CA TYR A 364 5.96 -4.26 -23.46
C TYR A 364 7.16 -4.62 -22.59
N PHE A 365 8.20 -3.83 -22.71
CA PHE A 365 9.34 -3.84 -21.81
C PHE A 365 9.34 -2.55 -21.00
N ILE A 366 9.40 -2.68 -19.69
CA ILE A 366 9.51 -1.52 -18.79
C ILE A 366 10.81 -1.66 -18.01
N SER A 367 11.67 -0.65 -18.08
CA SER A 367 12.89 -0.58 -17.27
C SER A 367 12.89 0.72 -16.49
N THR A 368 13.34 0.65 -15.25
CA THR A 368 13.47 1.83 -14.38
C THR A 368 14.82 1.78 -13.65
N ALA A 369 15.57 2.87 -13.73
CA ALA A 369 16.73 3.12 -12.89
C ALA A 369 16.35 4.17 -11.84
N LYS A 370 16.61 3.90 -10.56
CA LYS A 370 16.23 4.75 -9.43
C LYS A 370 17.42 4.93 -8.49
N LEU A 371 17.71 6.18 -8.17
CA LEU A 371 18.62 6.57 -7.09
C LEU A 371 17.76 7.01 -5.90
N ARG A 372 17.94 6.35 -4.76
CA ARG A 372 17.27 6.67 -3.49
C ARG A 372 18.26 7.25 -2.51
N LEU A 373 17.93 8.42 -1.94
CA LEU A 373 18.64 9.02 -0.81
C LEU A 373 17.72 9.04 0.40
N ARG A 374 18.23 8.63 1.57
CA ARG A 374 17.53 8.66 2.86
C ARG A 374 18.27 9.62 3.82
N PHE A 375 17.52 10.41 4.57
CA PHE A 375 18.04 11.38 5.55
C PHE A 375 17.18 11.44 6.83
#